data_5d3e6766172a325d1113d5128a256911
#
_entry.id   5d3e6766172a325d1113d5128a256911
#
_cell.length_a   1.000
_cell.length_b   1.000
_cell.length_c   1.000
_cell.angle_alpha   90.00
_cell.angle_beta   90.00
_cell.angle_gamma   90.00
#
_symmetry.space_group_name_H-M   'P 1'
#
loop_
_entity.id
_entity.type
_entity.pdbx_description
1 polymer ?
#
loop_
_entity_poly.entity_id
_entity_poly.type
_entity_poly.pdbx_seq_one_letter_code
_entity_poly.pdbx_strand_id
1 'polypeptide(L)'
;MIIAPSLLAADFGRFAKETVRVEKAGAKWLHLDIMDGHFVPNISFGPQVAKTLRPLTRMFFDVHLMCSKPEILLEPFAKAGANQVNIHVELGDQVTPLIWKARSLGMKVGLAINPPTAIGLLHPYIGQVDSLLIMTVNPGFGGQEFIHETLPKIQQAYAWRAENKLSYRIGVDGGINFATAAECARAGADTYISGTGLFGQRSLKAAIKKMAAIALKNHPAGGFDPDHPIEAAIANVSAQNASKP
;
A
#
# COMPACT_ATOMS: atom_id res chain seq x y z
N MET A 1 -2.91 -11.12 -4.25
CA MET A 1 -1.71 -10.36 -3.83
C MET A 1 -1.42 -9.26 -4.82
N ILE A 2 -1.21 -8.04 -4.36
CA ILE A 2 -0.82 -6.88 -5.18
C ILE A 2 0.65 -6.58 -4.93
N ILE A 3 1.42 -6.45 -6.01
CA ILE A 3 2.77 -5.89 -5.96
C ILE A 3 2.69 -4.52 -6.65
N ALA A 4 2.98 -3.47 -5.89
CA ALA A 4 2.91 -2.08 -6.32
C ALA A 4 4.33 -1.47 -6.33
N PRO A 5 5.01 -1.42 -7.48
CA PRO A 5 6.29 -0.74 -7.59
C PRO A 5 6.16 0.75 -7.25
N SER A 6 7.01 1.27 -6.34
CA SER A 6 7.05 2.69 -6.01
C SER A 6 7.95 3.45 -6.98
N LEU A 7 7.40 4.47 -7.63
CA LEU A 7 8.16 5.36 -8.52
C LEU A 7 9.25 6.18 -7.80
N LEU A 8 9.19 6.29 -6.48
CA LEU A 8 10.24 6.96 -5.71
C LEU A 8 11.63 6.35 -5.92
N ALA A 9 11.69 5.04 -6.24
CA ALA A 9 12.95 4.34 -6.52
C ALA A 9 13.30 4.26 -8.01
N ALA A 10 12.50 4.83 -8.89
CA ALA A 10 12.75 4.85 -10.33
C ALA A 10 13.66 6.02 -10.72
N ASP A 11 14.18 5.99 -11.95
CA ASP A 11 14.88 7.14 -12.55
C ASP A 11 13.89 8.27 -12.82
N PHE A 12 13.96 9.36 -12.06
CA PHE A 12 13.07 10.53 -12.17
C PHE A 12 13.12 11.18 -13.55
N GLY A 13 14.29 11.16 -14.23
CA GLY A 13 14.43 11.64 -15.60
C GLY A 13 13.73 10.78 -16.65
N ARG A 14 13.20 9.61 -16.26
CA ARG A 14 12.62 8.61 -17.17
C ARG A 14 11.28 8.06 -16.72
N PHE A 15 10.54 8.74 -15.86
CA PHE A 15 9.27 8.26 -15.31
C PHE A 15 8.31 7.67 -16.35
N ALA A 16 8.19 8.30 -17.53
CA ALA A 16 7.35 7.77 -18.60
C ALA A 16 7.81 6.37 -19.06
N LYS A 17 9.12 6.19 -19.27
CA LYS A 17 9.70 4.89 -19.65
C LYS A 17 9.58 3.86 -18.53
N GLU A 18 9.83 4.28 -17.30
CA GLU A 18 9.73 3.41 -16.13
C GLU A 18 8.28 2.94 -15.91
N THR A 19 7.29 3.82 -16.04
CA THR A 19 5.86 3.46 -15.94
C THR A 19 5.48 2.37 -16.95
N VAL A 20 5.86 2.56 -18.22
CA VAL A 20 5.60 1.54 -19.27
C VAL A 20 6.37 0.25 -18.99
N ARG A 21 7.60 0.33 -18.48
CA ARG A 21 8.42 -0.84 -18.09
C ARG A 21 7.76 -1.64 -16.97
N VAL A 22 7.24 -0.95 -15.96
CA VAL A 22 6.54 -1.54 -14.81
C VAL A 22 5.27 -2.27 -15.26
N GLU A 23 4.45 -1.65 -16.10
CA GLU A 23 3.23 -2.28 -16.64
C GLU A 23 3.56 -3.51 -17.50
N LYS A 24 4.54 -3.40 -18.40
CA LYS A 24 5.02 -4.54 -19.21
C LYS A 24 5.61 -5.67 -18.36
N ALA A 25 6.15 -5.36 -17.19
CA ALA A 25 6.62 -6.35 -16.23
C ALA A 25 5.48 -7.09 -15.51
N GLY A 26 4.22 -6.65 -15.68
CA GLY A 26 3.03 -7.31 -15.17
C GLY A 26 2.45 -6.71 -13.89
N ALA A 27 2.99 -5.57 -13.40
CA ALA A 27 2.38 -4.86 -12.30
C ALA A 27 0.97 -4.37 -12.69
N LYS A 28 0.06 -4.38 -11.71
CA LYS A 28 -1.30 -3.86 -11.86
C LYS A 28 -1.48 -2.53 -11.15
N TRP A 29 -0.63 -2.26 -10.19
CA TRP A 29 -0.62 -1.03 -9.41
C TRP A 29 0.70 -0.31 -9.57
N LEU A 30 0.66 1.03 -9.48
CA LEU A 30 1.81 1.91 -9.44
C LEU A 30 1.67 2.81 -8.22
N HIS A 31 2.66 2.77 -7.33
CA HIS A 31 2.66 3.57 -6.10
C HIS A 31 3.39 4.89 -6.32
N LEU A 32 2.76 5.98 -5.87
CA LEU A 32 3.22 7.35 -6.03
C LEU A 32 3.40 8.00 -4.65
N ASP A 33 4.64 8.10 -4.18
CA ASP A 33 4.99 8.71 -2.91
C ASP A 33 5.09 10.24 -3.04
N ILE A 34 4.16 10.95 -2.41
CA ILE A 34 4.04 12.41 -2.49
C ILE A 34 4.48 13.02 -1.15
N MET A 35 5.51 13.84 -1.21
CA MET A 35 6.16 14.46 -0.06
C MET A 35 6.20 15.97 -0.22
N ASP A 36 5.85 16.72 0.84
CA ASP A 36 5.72 18.18 0.82
C ASP A 36 6.86 18.94 1.54
N GLY A 37 7.83 18.23 2.10
CA GLY A 37 8.93 18.82 2.87
C GLY A 37 8.52 19.30 4.27
N HIS A 38 7.28 19.04 4.69
CA HIS A 38 6.74 19.44 6.01
C HIS A 38 6.32 18.23 6.83
N PHE A 39 5.51 17.34 6.28
CA PHE A 39 5.14 16.10 6.95
C PHE A 39 6.34 15.16 7.10
N VAL A 40 7.18 15.13 6.07
CA VAL A 40 8.48 14.44 6.05
C VAL A 40 9.57 15.40 5.55
N PRO A 41 10.85 15.23 5.94
CA PRO A 41 11.94 16.15 5.57
C PRO A 41 12.48 15.87 4.16
N ASN A 42 11.58 15.67 3.19
CA ASN A 42 11.91 15.43 1.78
C ASN A 42 10.78 15.95 0.88
N ILE A 43 11.10 16.27 -0.37
CA ILE A 43 10.15 16.64 -1.43
C ILE A 43 10.32 15.64 -2.56
N SER A 44 9.20 15.09 -3.09
CA SER A 44 9.26 14.17 -4.22
C SER A 44 8.72 14.79 -5.51
N PHE A 45 7.47 14.56 -5.81
CA PHE A 45 6.79 15.07 -7.00
C PHE A 45 5.29 15.26 -6.69
N GLY A 46 4.52 15.75 -7.66
CA GLY A 46 3.14 16.13 -7.44
C GLY A 46 2.18 15.64 -8.53
N PRO A 47 0.91 16.15 -8.52
CA PRO A 47 -0.16 15.72 -9.42
C PRO A 47 0.17 15.85 -10.91
N GLN A 48 1.06 16.78 -11.29
CA GLN A 48 1.48 16.93 -12.68
C GLN A 48 2.21 15.69 -13.21
N VAL A 49 3.00 15.00 -12.37
CA VAL A 49 3.62 13.74 -12.77
C VAL A 49 2.55 12.67 -13.01
N ALA A 50 1.61 12.49 -12.10
CA ALA A 50 0.50 11.54 -12.28
C ALA A 50 -0.30 11.82 -13.55
N LYS A 51 -0.64 13.09 -13.81
CA LYS A 51 -1.34 13.54 -15.03
C LYS A 51 -0.57 13.19 -16.30
N THR A 52 0.76 13.36 -16.30
CA THR A 52 1.63 13.04 -17.45
C THR A 52 1.71 11.53 -17.69
N LEU A 53 1.70 10.73 -16.62
CA LEU A 53 1.82 9.28 -16.70
C LEU A 53 0.50 8.58 -17.03
N ARG A 54 -0.64 9.16 -16.63
CA ARG A 54 -1.96 8.53 -16.78
C ARG A 54 -2.28 8.03 -18.20
N PRO A 55 -2.04 8.80 -19.29
CA PRO A 55 -2.31 8.31 -20.65
C PRO A 55 -1.39 7.17 -21.11
N LEU A 56 -0.29 6.91 -20.42
CA LEU A 56 0.70 5.92 -20.80
C LEU A 56 0.43 4.51 -20.23
N THR A 57 -0.52 4.38 -19.30
CA THR A 57 -0.77 3.13 -18.56
C THR A 57 -2.21 3.00 -18.11
N ARG A 58 -2.65 1.76 -17.89
CA ARG A 58 -3.93 1.43 -17.26
C ARG A 58 -3.78 0.95 -15.81
N MET A 59 -2.57 0.96 -15.27
CA MET A 59 -2.33 0.55 -13.88
C MET A 59 -3.15 1.41 -12.91
N PHE A 60 -3.52 0.81 -11.80
CA PHE A 60 -4.13 1.50 -10.67
C PHE A 60 -3.10 2.44 -10.04
N PHE A 61 -3.39 3.73 -9.98
CA PHE A 61 -2.54 4.72 -9.31
C PHE A 61 -2.92 4.80 -7.85
N ASP A 62 -2.02 4.31 -7.01
CA ASP A 62 -2.10 4.34 -5.56
C ASP A 62 -1.21 5.46 -5.04
N VAL A 63 -1.84 6.56 -4.63
CA VAL A 63 -1.15 7.80 -4.23
C VAL A 63 -1.00 7.84 -2.71
N HIS A 64 0.23 7.94 -2.22
CA HIS A 64 0.54 8.05 -0.81
C HIS A 64 0.90 9.50 -0.44
N LEU A 65 0.04 10.14 0.34
CA LEU A 65 0.17 11.56 0.70
C LEU A 65 0.89 11.73 2.03
N MET A 66 2.21 11.84 2.01
CA MET A 66 3.05 12.27 3.13
C MET A 66 3.09 13.79 3.19
N CYS A 67 1.93 14.41 3.45
CA CYS A 67 1.71 15.84 3.33
C CYS A 67 0.97 16.38 4.55
N SER A 68 1.39 17.55 5.03
CA SER A 68 0.77 18.24 6.16
C SER A 68 -0.59 18.89 5.83
N LYS A 69 -0.82 19.19 4.52
CA LYS A 69 -2.06 19.77 3.98
C LYS A 69 -2.55 18.99 2.78
N PRO A 70 -2.95 17.71 2.93
CA PRO A 70 -3.34 16.87 1.79
C PRO A 70 -4.66 17.32 1.14
N GLU A 71 -5.51 18.09 1.81
CA GLU A 71 -6.78 18.61 1.29
C GLU A 71 -6.62 19.39 -0.02
N ILE A 72 -5.50 20.10 -0.20
CA ILE A 72 -5.21 20.87 -1.41
C ILE A 72 -4.80 19.99 -2.60
N LEU A 73 -4.42 18.74 -2.34
CA LEU A 73 -3.91 17.79 -3.34
C LEU A 73 -4.99 16.80 -3.81
N LEU A 74 -6.07 16.59 -3.06
CA LEU A 74 -7.07 15.58 -3.39
C LEU A 74 -7.71 15.81 -4.76
N GLU A 75 -8.20 17.03 -5.03
CA GLU A 75 -8.82 17.35 -6.32
C GLU A 75 -7.82 17.31 -7.49
N PRO A 76 -6.61 17.89 -7.38
CA PRO A 76 -5.56 17.73 -8.40
C PRO A 76 -5.22 16.28 -8.72
N PHE A 77 -5.11 15.39 -7.71
CA PHE A 77 -4.84 13.96 -7.94
C PHE A 77 -6.03 13.23 -8.56
N ALA A 78 -7.26 13.52 -8.14
CA ALA A 78 -8.45 12.96 -8.78
C ALA A 78 -8.49 13.35 -10.28
N LYS A 79 -8.27 14.63 -10.62
CA LYS A 79 -8.16 15.11 -12.00
C LYS A 79 -6.99 14.51 -12.78
N ALA A 80 -5.92 14.14 -12.09
CA ALA A 80 -4.77 13.47 -12.69
C ALA A 80 -5.00 11.95 -12.89
N GLY A 81 -6.16 11.42 -12.48
CA GLY A 81 -6.53 10.03 -12.67
C GLY A 81 -6.00 9.09 -11.59
N ALA A 82 -5.76 9.59 -10.37
CA ALA A 82 -5.52 8.75 -9.20
C ALA A 82 -6.73 7.86 -8.92
N ASN A 83 -6.49 6.60 -8.59
CA ASN A 83 -7.54 5.65 -8.27
C ASN A 83 -7.78 5.57 -6.75
N GLN A 84 -6.71 5.76 -5.97
CA GLN A 84 -6.72 5.73 -4.51
C GLN A 84 -5.78 6.79 -3.95
N VAL A 85 -6.13 7.32 -2.78
CA VAL A 85 -5.23 8.12 -1.95
C VAL A 85 -5.08 7.46 -0.58
N ASN A 86 -3.85 7.36 -0.08
CA ASN A 86 -3.55 6.97 1.30
C ASN A 86 -3.22 8.23 2.10
N ILE A 87 -3.96 8.45 3.17
CA ILE A 87 -3.90 9.62 4.04
C ILE A 87 -3.37 9.18 5.39
N HIS A 88 -2.44 9.91 5.98
CA HIS A 88 -1.88 9.56 7.28
C HIS A 88 -2.86 9.79 8.43
N VAL A 89 -3.04 8.79 9.30
CA VAL A 89 -3.89 8.88 10.49
C VAL A 89 -3.37 9.91 11.51
N GLU A 90 -2.09 10.23 11.44
CA GLU A 90 -1.42 11.25 12.26
C GLU A 90 -1.92 12.68 12.01
N LEU A 91 -2.72 12.90 10.98
CA LEU A 91 -3.41 14.18 10.72
C LEU A 91 -4.59 14.44 11.69
N GLY A 92 -4.92 13.46 12.55
CA GLY A 92 -5.89 13.63 13.62
C GLY A 92 -7.30 13.98 13.13
N ASP A 93 -7.89 15.06 13.61
CA ASP A 93 -9.26 15.45 13.30
C ASP A 93 -9.51 15.76 11.82
N GLN A 94 -8.46 15.96 11.03
CA GLN A 94 -8.58 16.17 9.59
C GLN A 94 -8.92 14.89 8.82
N VAL A 95 -8.69 13.70 9.40
CA VAL A 95 -8.84 12.40 8.71
C VAL A 95 -10.25 12.20 8.17
N THR A 96 -11.28 12.40 9.00
CA THR A 96 -12.69 12.18 8.60
C THR A 96 -13.11 13.09 7.42
N PRO A 97 -12.91 14.42 7.47
CA PRO A 97 -13.19 15.29 6.32
C PRO A 97 -12.43 14.90 5.05
N LEU A 98 -11.18 14.46 5.19
CA LEU A 98 -10.34 14.04 4.06
C LEU A 98 -10.86 12.75 3.41
N ILE A 99 -11.30 11.77 4.19
CA ILE A 99 -11.94 10.54 3.68
C ILE A 99 -13.18 10.91 2.84
N TRP A 100 -14.07 11.74 3.39
CA TRP A 100 -15.29 12.15 2.67
C TRP A 100 -14.98 12.93 1.40
N LYS A 101 -14.02 13.85 1.46
CA LYS A 101 -13.60 14.62 0.28
C LYS A 101 -13.02 13.73 -0.81
N ALA A 102 -12.12 12.81 -0.48
CA ALA A 102 -11.53 11.89 -1.45
C ALA A 102 -12.59 11.00 -2.11
N ARG A 103 -13.54 10.47 -1.31
CA ARG A 103 -14.66 9.68 -1.84
C ARG A 103 -15.58 10.50 -2.73
N SER A 104 -15.89 11.75 -2.38
CA SER A 104 -16.73 12.64 -3.22
C SER A 104 -16.08 12.95 -4.57
N LEU A 105 -14.76 12.80 -4.68
CA LEU A 105 -13.97 12.94 -5.90
C LEU A 105 -13.84 11.63 -6.69
N GLY A 106 -14.48 10.54 -6.22
CA GLY A 106 -14.49 9.24 -6.89
C GLY A 106 -13.25 8.37 -6.64
N MET A 107 -12.39 8.73 -5.69
CA MET A 107 -11.21 7.94 -5.34
C MET A 107 -11.52 6.95 -4.21
N LYS A 108 -10.86 5.78 -4.24
CA LYS A 108 -10.72 4.93 -3.06
C LYS A 108 -9.84 5.60 -2.03
N VAL A 109 -10.03 5.22 -0.75
CA VAL A 109 -9.30 5.81 0.37
C VAL A 109 -8.61 4.75 1.20
N GLY A 110 -7.30 4.92 1.40
CA GLY A 110 -6.52 4.20 2.39
C GLY A 110 -6.12 5.10 3.55
N LEU A 111 -5.87 4.51 4.71
CA LEU A 111 -5.20 5.19 5.82
C LEU A 111 -3.82 4.60 6.05
N ALA A 112 -2.82 5.49 6.04
CA ALA A 112 -1.44 5.17 6.37
C ALA A 112 -1.18 5.41 7.86
N ILE A 113 -0.25 4.63 8.44
CA ILE A 113 0.19 4.79 9.82
C ILE A 113 1.71 4.61 9.95
N ASN A 114 2.36 5.52 10.67
CA ASN A 114 3.80 5.50 10.90
C ASN A 114 4.23 4.43 11.93
N PRO A 115 5.51 3.99 11.91
CA PRO A 115 6.02 2.98 12.84
C PRO A 115 5.81 3.34 14.32
N PRO A 116 6.05 4.57 14.81
CA PRO A 116 5.88 4.87 16.23
C PRO A 116 4.42 5.06 16.66
N THR A 117 3.49 5.24 15.73
CA THR A 117 2.08 5.56 16.01
C THR A 117 1.32 4.31 16.45
N ALA A 118 0.54 4.39 17.51
CA ALA A 118 -0.25 3.26 18.00
C ALA A 118 -1.32 2.82 16.99
N ILE A 119 -1.36 1.53 16.65
CA ILE A 119 -2.26 0.96 15.63
C ILE A 119 -3.75 1.24 15.94
N GLY A 120 -4.12 1.37 17.22
CA GLY A 120 -5.48 1.67 17.65
C GLY A 120 -6.09 2.94 17.06
N LEU A 121 -5.26 3.90 16.61
CA LEU A 121 -5.75 5.11 15.94
C LEU A 121 -6.46 4.82 14.59
N LEU A 122 -6.19 3.70 13.95
CA LEU A 122 -6.90 3.29 12.74
C LEU A 122 -8.29 2.70 13.03
N HIS A 123 -8.51 2.16 14.26
CA HIS A 123 -9.70 1.38 14.57
C HIS A 123 -11.04 2.10 14.30
N PRO A 124 -11.20 3.42 14.57
CA PRO A 124 -12.44 4.13 14.26
C PRO A 124 -12.79 4.21 12.77
N TYR A 125 -11.81 3.95 11.90
CA TYR A 125 -11.93 4.15 10.45
C TYR A 125 -11.99 2.86 9.65
N ILE A 126 -11.74 1.69 10.25
CA ILE A 126 -11.58 0.42 9.51
C ILE A 126 -12.78 0.03 8.65
N GLY A 127 -14.01 0.44 9.03
CA GLY A 127 -15.23 0.25 8.24
C GLY A 127 -15.46 1.32 7.17
N GLN A 128 -14.59 2.34 7.09
CA GLN A 128 -14.78 3.50 6.23
C GLN A 128 -13.75 3.60 5.11
N VAL A 129 -12.75 2.71 5.08
CA VAL A 129 -11.61 2.79 4.16
C VAL A 129 -11.44 1.52 3.32
N ASP A 130 -10.79 1.65 2.18
CA ASP A 130 -10.54 0.56 1.23
C ASP A 130 -9.20 -0.14 1.49
N SER A 131 -8.30 0.52 2.25
CA SER A 131 -7.01 -0.06 2.64
C SER A 131 -6.46 0.54 3.93
N LEU A 132 -5.63 -0.25 4.62
CA LEU A 132 -4.73 0.21 5.68
C LEU A 132 -3.30 0.04 5.18
N LEU A 133 -2.52 1.13 5.16
CA LEU A 133 -1.13 1.13 4.74
C LEU A 133 -0.23 1.23 5.98
N ILE A 134 0.42 0.13 6.32
CA ILE A 134 1.34 0.06 7.46
C ILE A 134 2.74 0.44 6.97
N MET A 135 3.23 1.58 7.44
CA MET A 135 4.61 1.98 7.18
C MET A 135 5.56 1.07 7.95
N THR A 136 6.51 0.48 7.25
CA THR A 136 7.52 -0.43 7.78
C THR A 136 8.92 0.19 7.77
N VAL A 137 8.99 1.49 7.49
CA VAL A 137 10.11 2.41 7.70
C VAL A 137 9.56 3.76 8.16
N ASN A 138 10.39 4.65 8.68
CA ASN A 138 9.98 6.05 8.86
C ASN A 138 9.86 6.71 7.48
N PRO A 139 8.68 7.29 7.13
CA PRO A 139 8.49 7.90 5.81
C PRO A 139 9.49 9.01 5.50
N GLY A 140 9.75 9.23 4.19
CA GLY A 140 10.57 10.34 3.72
C GLY A 140 11.68 9.95 2.73
N PHE A 141 12.26 8.76 2.84
CA PHE A 141 13.35 8.33 1.97
C PHE A 141 13.18 6.86 1.56
N GLY A 142 13.58 6.55 0.31
CA GLY A 142 13.66 5.18 -0.16
C GLY A 142 14.90 4.43 0.33
N GLY A 143 14.88 3.10 0.25
CA GLY A 143 16.04 2.25 0.53
C GLY A 143 16.39 2.05 2.00
N GLN A 144 15.51 2.40 2.92
CA GLN A 144 15.69 2.19 4.36
C GLN A 144 15.53 0.72 4.76
N GLU A 145 16.11 0.35 5.89
CA GLU A 145 15.95 -0.97 6.50
C GLU A 145 14.53 -1.13 7.07
N PHE A 146 14.02 -2.36 6.96
CA PHE A 146 12.69 -2.73 7.45
C PHE A 146 12.65 -2.71 8.99
N ILE A 147 11.60 -2.13 9.55
CA ILE A 147 11.35 -2.07 11.01
C ILE A 147 10.46 -3.25 11.41
N HIS A 148 11.05 -4.30 11.98
CA HIS A 148 10.35 -5.55 12.34
C HIS A 148 9.27 -5.37 13.40
N GLU A 149 9.39 -4.36 14.25
CA GLU A 149 8.43 -3.97 15.30
C GLU A 149 7.07 -3.54 14.72
N THR A 150 6.98 -3.33 13.41
CA THR A 150 5.71 -3.03 12.73
C THR A 150 4.89 -4.28 12.38
N LEU A 151 5.47 -5.47 12.38
CA LEU A 151 4.77 -6.73 12.08
C LEU A 151 3.52 -6.97 12.94
N PRO A 152 3.52 -6.71 14.26
CA PRO A 152 2.31 -6.82 15.08
C PRO A 152 1.16 -5.92 14.62
N LYS A 153 1.44 -4.77 13.98
CA LYS A 153 0.38 -3.90 13.43
C LYS A 153 -0.32 -4.55 12.24
N ILE A 154 0.44 -5.25 11.39
CA ILE A 154 -0.10 -5.99 10.25
C ILE A 154 -1.00 -7.11 10.77
N GLN A 155 -0.55 -7.85 11.78
CA GLN A 155 -1.33 -8.92 12.43
C GLN A 155 -2.63 -8.37 13.03
N GLN A 156 -2.56 -7.24 13.72
CA GLN A 156 -3.74 -6.61 14.30
C GLN A 156 -4.74 -6.14 13.23
N ALA A 157 -4.25 -5.53 12.14
CA ALA A 157 -5.10 -5.15 11.01
C ALA A 157 -5.75 -6.39 10.37
N TYR A 158 -5.00 -7.50 10.26
CA TYR A 158 -5.54 -8.76 9.73
C TYR A 158 -6.64 -9.34 10.66
N ALA A 159 -6.41 -9.33 11.98
CA ALA A 159 -7.39 -9.78 12.97
C ALA A 159 -8.69 -8.94 12.90
N TRP A 160 -8.57 -7.62 12.90
CA TRP A 160 -9.75 -6.72 12.79
C TRP A 160 -10.55 -6.95 11.52
N ARG A 161 -9.86 -7.19 10.38
CA ARG A 161 -10.54 -7.49 9.12
C ARG A 161 -11.39 -8.75 9.21
N ALA A 162 -10.86 -9.80 9.83
CA ALA A 162 -11.55 -11.07 10.02
C ALA A 162 -12.70 -10.95 11.03
N GLU A 163 -12.46 -10.38 12.20
CA GLU A 163 -13.41 -10.23 13.29
C GLU A 163 -14.65 -9.39 12.88
N ASN A 164 -14.40 -8.31 12.12
CA ASN A 164 -15.47 -7.39 11.70
C ASN A 164 -16.01 -7.70 10.29
N LYS A 165 -15.56 -8.79 9.64
CA LYS A 165 -15.95 -9.19 8.27
C LYS A 165 -15.77 -8.06 7.25
N LEU A 166 -14.66 -7.34 7.35
CA LEU A 166 -14.33 -6.20 6.49
C LEU A 166 -13.51 -6.63 5.26
N SER A 167 -13.53 -5.79 4.22
CA SER A 167 -12.91 -6.09 2.94
C SER A 167 -11.76 -5.14 2.55
N TYR A 168 -11.23 -4.35 3.50
CA TYR A 168 -10.09 -3.48 3.21
C TYR A 168 -8.81 -4.30 2.93
N ARG A 169 -7.93 -3.74 2.10
CA ARG A 169 -6.59 -4.29 1.86
C ARG A 169 -5.64 -3.91 2.99
N ILE A 170 -4.63 -4.74 3.20
CA ILE A 170 -3.54 -4.46 4.13
C ILE A 170 -2.26 -4.30 3.31
N GLY A 171 -1.87 -3.03 3.13
CA GLY A 171 -0.66 -2.63 2.45
C GLY A 171 0.51 -2.49 3.41
N VAL A 172 1.72 -2.75 2.91
CA VAL A 172 2.99 -2.51 3.61
C VAL A 172 3.93 -1.71 2.72
N ASP A 173 4.58 -0.71 3.30
CA ASP A 173 5.48 0.18 2.58
C ASP A 173 6.74 0.50 3.40
N GLY A 174 7.89 0.27 2.78
CA GLY A 174 9.20 0.53 3.33
C GLY A 174 10.04 -0.74 3.59
N GLY A 175 11.24 -0.79 3.02
CA GLY A 175 12.15 -1.92 3.19
C GLY A 175 11.64 -3.25 2.61
N ILE A 176 10.65 -3.22 1.71
CA ILE A 176 10.03 -4.42 1.16
C ILE A 176 10.91 -5.04 0.09
N ASN A 177 11.43 -6.23 0.41
CA ASN A 177 12.20 -7.11 -0.45
C ASN A 177 11.63 -8.55 -0.37
N PHE A 178 12.31 -9.54 -0.94
CA PHE A 178 11.80 -10.93 -0.94
C PHE A 178 11.69 -11.55 0.45
N ALA A 179 12.59 -11.22 1.37
CA ALA A 179 12.57 -11.75 2.73
C ALA A 179 11.46 -11.07 3.56
N THR A 180 11.44 -9.74 3.59
CA THR A 180 10.46 -8.97 4.36
C THR A 180 9.04 -9.12 3.80
N ALA A 181 8.87 -9.31 2.48
CA ALA A 181 7.58 -9.65 1.88
C ALA A 181 7.03 -10.99 2.42
N ALA A 182 7.88 -11.99 2.66
CA ALA A 182 7.43 -13.24 3.27
C ALA A 182 6.99 -13.06 4.73
N GLU A 183 7.68 -12.19 5.49
CA GLU A 183 7.33 -11.87 6.88
C GLU A 183 6.00 -11.12 6.96
N CYS A 184 5.84 -10.07 6.14
CA CYS A 184 4.59 -9.32 6.04
C CYS A 184 3.42 -10.21 5.59
N ALA A 185 3.65 -11.13 4.65
CA ALA A 185 2.64 -12.08 4.22
C ALA A 185 2.17 -12.98 5.35
N ARG A 186 3.09 -13.55 6.15
CA ARG A 186 2.74 -14.33 7.35
C ARG A 186 1.93 -13.53 8.36
N ALA A 187 2.18 -12.24 8.45
CA ALA A 187 1.43 -11.32 9.30
C ALA A 187 0.04 -10.95 8.73
N GLY A 188 -0.25 -11.24 7.45
CA GLY A 188 -1.55 -11.03 6.81
C GLY A 188 -1.61 -9.87 5.82
N ALA A 189 -0.47 -9.31 5.39
CA ALA A 189 -0.43 -8.31 4.33
C ALA A 189 -0.78 -8.92 2.96
N ASP A 190 -1.47 -8.15 2.12
CA ASP A 190 -1.89 -8.58 0.78
C ASP A 190 -1.46 -7.61 -0.34
N THR A 191 -0.94 -6.44 0.01
CA THR A 191 -0.46 -5.39 -0.90
C THR A 191 0.95 -4.94 -0.49
N TYR A 192 1.91 -5.03 -1.41
CA TYR A 192 3.34 -4.84 -1.14
C TYR A 192 3.87 -3.69 -2.00
N ILE A 193 4.16 -2.57 -1.35
CA ILE A 193 4.82 -1.43 -1.98
C ILE A 193 6.33 -1.66 -1.91
N SER A 194 6.98 -1.71 -3.06
CA SER A 194 8.41 -1.98 -3.11
C SER A 194 9.11 -1.10 -4.16
N GLY A 195 10.10 -0.36 -3.70
CA GLY A 195 10.95 0.49 -4.52
C GLY A 195 12.25 -0.23 -4.91
N THR A 196 13.32 0.02 -4.16
CA THR A 196 14.67 -0.54 -4.42
C THR A 196 14.70 -2.06 -4.47
N GLY A 197 13.82 -2.75 -3.70
CA GLY A 197 13.70 -4.20 -3.71
C GLY A 197 13.27 -4.77 -5.08
N LEU A 198 12.57 -3.99 -5.89
CA LEU A 198 12.17 -4.34 -7.25
C LEU A 198 13.06 -3.69 -8.32
N PHE A 199 13.24 -2.36 -8.26
CA PHE A 199 13.98 -1.62 -9.30
C PHE A 199 15.46 -1.96 -9.34
N GLY A 200 16.06 -2.39 -8.23
CA GLY A 200 17.42 -2.90 -8.15
C GLY A 200 17.64 -4.29 -8.77
N GLN A 201 16.59 -5.00 -9.18
CA GLN A 201 16.72 -6.35 -9.72
C GLN A 201 17.03 -6.34 -11.22
N ARG A 202 17.84 -7.31 -11.66
CA ARG A 202 18.20 -7.47 -13.08
C ARG A 202 16.98 -7.61 -14.00
N SER A 203 15.92 -8.24 -13.55
CA SER A 203 14.65 -8.41 -14.27
C SER A 203 13.47 -8.04 -13.39
N LEU A 204 12.87 -6.88 -13.64
CA LEU A 204 11.69 -6.39 -12.93
C LEU A 204 10.51 -7.38 -13.04
N LYS A 205 10.30 -7.97 -14.23
CA LYS A 205 9.24 -8.97 -14.46
C LYS A 205 9.43 -10.20 -13.58
N ALA A 206 10.64 -10.74 -13.52
CA ALA A 206 10.94 -11.89 -12.67
C ALA A 206 10.81 -11.55 -11.18
N ALA A 207 11.23 -10.35 -10.79
CA ALA A 207 11.13 -9.87 -9.41
C ALA A 207 9.68 -9.72 -8.94
N ILE A 208 8.82 -9.07 -9.73
CA ILE A 208 7.38 -8.94 -9.44
C ILE A 208 6.74 -10.32 -9.30
N LYS A 209 6.98 -11.22 -10.26
CA LYS A 209 6.43 -12.59 -10.21
C LYS A 209 6.92 -13.36 -8.98
N LYS A 210 8.23 -13.26 -8.66
CA LYS A 210 8.82 -13.93 -7.50
C LYS A 210 8.24 -13.40 -6.18
N MET A 211 8.14 -12.08 -6.04
CA MET A 211 7.57 -11.45 -4.84
C MET A 211 6.10 -11.84 -4.63
N ALA A 212 5.29 -11.83 -5.69
CA ALA A 212 3.90 -12.27 -5.64
C ALA A 212 3.77 -13.74 -5.23
N ALA A 213 4.63 -14.62 -5.77
CA ALA A 213 4.63 -16.04 -5.40
C ALA A 213 5.05 -16.27 -3.94
N ILE A 214 6.05 -15.53 -3.44
CA ILE A 214 6.48 -15.57 -2.04
C ILE A 214 5.34 -15.10 -1.14
N ALA A 215 4.72 -13.98 -1.45
CA ALA A 215 3.60 -13.43 -0.69
C ALA A 215 2.43 -14.42 -0.63
N LEU A 216 2.02 -14.96 -1.77
CA LEU A 216 0.93 -15.94 -1.86
C LEU A 216 1.21 -17.20 -1.02
N LYS A 217 2.42 -17.74 -1.12
CA LYS A 217 2.84 -18.96 -0.39
C LYS A 217 2.81 -18.79 1.13
N ASN A 218 3.10 -17.59 1.62
CA ASN A 218 3.26 -17.32 3.06
C ASN A 218 2.02 -16.71 3.70
N HIS A 219 1.02 -16.26 2.92
CA HIS A 219 -0.18 -15.62 3.48
C HIS A 219 -1.11 -16.66 4.15
N PRO A 220 -1.66 -16.38 5.36
CA PRO A 220 -2.45 -17.34 6.14
C PRO A 220 -3.68 -17.89 5.40
N ALA A 221 -4.34 -17.07 4.57
CA ALA A 221 -5.52 -17.45 3.80
C ALA A 221 -5.22 -17.81 2.33
N GLY A 222 -3.92 -17.98 1.95
CA GLY A 222 -3.56 -18.25 0.55
C GLY A 222 -3.86 -17.10 -0.41
N GLY A 223 -4.12 -15.88 0.12
CA GLY A 223 -4.41 -14.68 -0.66
C GLY A 223 -5.61 -13.90 -0.14
N PHE A 224 -5.83 -12.73 -0.71
CA PHE A 224 -6.98 -11.89 -0.42
C PHE A 224 -7.56 -11.35 -1.73
N ASP A 225 -8.88 -11.51 -1.89
CA ASP A 225 -9.66 -10.92 -2.97
C ASP A 225 -10.82 -10.12 -2.34
N PRO A 226 -10.86 -8.79 -2.49
CA PRO A 226 -11.92 -7.97 -1.91
C PRO A 226 -13.29 -8.21 -2.54
N ASP A 227 -13.32 -8.74 -3.78
CA ASP A 227 -14.55 -9.02 -4.52
C ASP A 227 -15.15 -10.40 -4.13
N HIS A 228 -14.38 -11.21 -3.37
CA HIS A 228 -14.81 -12.51 -2.81
C HIS A 228 -14.47 -12.55 -1.32
N PRO A 229 -15.32 -11.95 -0.44
CA PRO A 229 -15.02 -11.88 0.98
C PRO A 229 -15.06 -13.26 1.66
N ILE A 230 -13.95 -13.61 2.26
CA ILE A 230 -13.66 -14.38 3.50
C ILE A 230 -14.35 -15.75 3.74
N GLU A 231 -15.32 -16.23 2.99
CA GLU A 231 -15.85 -17.58 3.21
C GLU A 231 -14.81 -18.69 3.09
N ALA A 232 -13.82 -18.53 2.20
CA ALA A 232 -12.73 -19.47 2.05
C ALA A 232 -11.69 -19.41 3.18
N ALA A 233 -11.50 -18.27 3.85
CA ALA A 233 -10.49 -18.11 4.91
C ALA A 233 -10.93 -18.77 6.22
N ILE A 234 -12.23 -18.72 6.55
CA ILE A 234 -12.79 -19.33 7.76
C ILE A 234 -12.76 -20.86 7.67
N ALA A 235 -12.99 -21.42 6.50
CA ALA A 235 -12.93 -22.88 6.29
C ALA A 235 -11.53 -23.44 6.50
N ASN A 236 -10.47 -22.74 6.08
CA ASN A 236 -9.08 -23.20 6.24
C ASN A 236 -8.56 -23.09 7.68
N VAL A 237 -8.96 -22.07 8.45
CA VAL A 237 -8.59 -21.93 9.85
C VAL A 237 -9.29 -23.02 10.71
N SER A 238 -10.53 -23.34 10.40
CA SER A 238 -11.26 -24.41 11.07
C SER A 238 -10.67 -25.81 10.76
N ALA A 239 -10.23 -26.05 9.53
CA ALA A 239 -9.61 -27.31 9.13
C ALA A 239 -8.21 -27.52 9.75
N GLN A 240 -7.41 -26.45 9.90
CA GLN A 240 -6.09 -26.53 10.55
C GLN A 240 -6.16 -26.72 12.07
N ASN A 241 -7.22 -26.22 12.73
CA ASN A 241 -7.45 -26.45 14.15
C ASN A 241 -8.07 -27.82 14.46
N ALA A 242 -8.72 -28.44 13.48
CA ALA A 242 -9.29 -29.81 13.63
C ALA A 242 -8.26 -30.92 13.38
N SER A 243 -7.06 -30.59 12.88
CA SER A 243 -6.01 -31.57 12.54
C SER A 243 -4.82 -31.59 13.51
N LYS A 244 -4.93 -31.00 14.70
CA LYS A 244 -3.96 -31.18 15.78
C LYS A 244 -4.49 -32.22 16.76
N PRO A 245 -3.74 -33.32 16.96
CA PRO A 245 -4.09 -34.37 17.93
C PRO A 245 -3.98 -33.87 19.38
#